data_f49c8e5fa78043b83d473a6e80d24f89
#
_entry.id   f49c8e5fa78043b83d473a6e80d24f89
#
_cell.length_a   1.000
_cell.length_b   1.000
_cell.length_c   1.000
_cell.angle_alpha   90.00
_cell.angle_beta   90.00
_cell.angle_gamma   90.00
#
_symmetry.space_group_name_H-M   'P 1'
#
loop_
_entity.id
_entity.type
_entity.pdbx_description
1 polymer ?
#
loop_
_entity_poly.entity_id
_entity_poly.type
_entity_poly.pdbx_seq_one_letter_code
_entity_poly.pdbx_strand_id
1 'polypeptide(L)'
;MLRFIQETESYDLIEYKNTNSTFNKIAGFDLDSTIIITKSKKTFAIDCNDWKFKYNNIKDKFEKLIFNNYKIVIITNQLGISLGKSTREDLIKKITNISKELNINLTWVALYKDDLYRKPRIKSFELFGDIDILNSFYCGDACGRKTDFSDTDYKYAKNLNIEFYSDYKFFTGIDDRETYSLSINPIDLINDSNIIKIKKTTTEREIILLIGSIASGKSTLCKLYFSDYKIINQDELKTLAKCKKETINTIKTSTMDIIIDNTNRNIKTRKVWLDLQIEYKFKIRII
;
A
#
# COMPACT_ATOMS: atom_id res chain seq x y z
N MET A 1 -15.85 -0.52 -30.49
CA MET A 1 -14.51 0.10 -30.72
C MET A 1 -14.07 0.69 -29.39
N LEU A 2 -12.76 0.65 -29.05
CA LEU A 2 -12.23 1.36 -27.90
C LEU A 2 -12.24 2.87 -28.17
N ARG A 3 -12.58 3.64 -27.13
CA ARG A 3 -12.51 5.09 -27.10
C ARG A 3 -11.65 5.51 -25.91
N PHE A 4 -10.56 6.19 -26.18
CA PHE A 4 -9.76 6.81 -25.13
C PHE A 4 -10.46 8.06 -24.64
N ILE A 5 -10.76 8.12 -23.34
CA ILE A 5 -11.36 9.27 -22.67
C ILE A 5 -10.25 10.18 -22.14
N GLN A 6 -9.20 9.56 -21.59
CA GLN A 6 -8.05 10.26 -21.06
C GLN A 6 -6.80 9.38 -21.21
N GLU A 7 -5.72 9.99 -21.67
CA GLU A 7 -4.41 9.38 -21.81
C GLU A 7 -3.38 10.24 -21.06
N THR A 8 -2.67 9.63 -20.15
CA THR A 8 -1.64 10.31 -19.35
C THR A 8 -0.39 9.44 -19.23
N GLU A 9 0.66 9.96 -18.61
CA GLU A 9 1.81 9.14 -18.25
C GLU A 9 1.54 8.17 -17.08
N SER A 10 0.53 8.46 -16.27
CA SER A 10 0.17 7.69 -15.07
C SER A 10 -0.89 6.64 -15.35
N TYR A 11 -1.82 6.93 -16.24
CA TYR A 11 -2.94 6.04 -16.54
C TYR A 11 -3.59 6.31 -17.89
N ASP A 12 -4.33 5.32 -18.38
CA ASP A 12 -5.33 5.46 -19.43
C ASP A 12 -6.72 5.19 -18.89
N LEU A 13 -7.67 6.05 -19.23
CA LEU A 13 -9.11 5.83 -19.07
C LEU A 13 -9.71 5.52 -20.43
N ILE A 14 -10.26 4.32 -20.60
CA ILE A 14 -10.71 3.80 -21.89
C ILE A 14 -12.12 3.24 -21.76
N GLU A 15 -12.98 3.52 -22.73
CA GLU A 15 -14.30 2.93 -22.84
C GLU A 15 -14.40 2.00 -24.05
N TYR A 16 -15.10 0.90 -23.86
CA TYR A 16 -15.50 0.00 -24.93
C TYR A 16 -17.02 0.03 -25.10
N LYS A 17 -17.48 0.20 -26.34
CA LYS A 17 -18.86 0.55 -26.71
C LYS A 17 -19.26 1.91 -26.14
N ASN A 18 -20.54 2.27 -26.26
CA ASN A 18 -21.01 3.54 -25.72
C ASN A 18 -21.48 3.34 -24.28
N THR A 19 -20.69 3.82 -23.33
CA THR A 19 -20.98 3.72 -21.91
C THR A 19 -21.65 4.97 -21.36
N ASN A 20 -22.40 5.74 -22.18
CA ASN A 20 -23.20 6.87 -21.72
C ASN A 20 -24.25 6.46 -20.66
N SER A 21 -23.93 5.47 -19.83
CA SER A 21 -24.73 5.12 -18.67
C SER A 21 -24.55 6.18 -17.62
N THR A 22 -25.64 6.82 -17.23
CA THR A 22 -25.75 7.72 -16.08
C THR A 22 -25.63 6.94 -14.75
N PHE A 23 -25.22 5.66 -14.82
CA PHE A 23 -25.11 4.80 -13.63
C PHE A 23 -23.94 5.23 -12.80
N ASN A 24 -24.21 5.55 -11.54
CA ASN A 24 -23.24 5.89 -10.52
C ASN A 24 -22.85 4.71 -9.61
N LYS A 25 -23.52 3.55 -9.73
CA LYS A 25 -23.10 2.29 -9.05
C LYS A 25 -21.97 1.64 -9.83
N ILE A 26 -20.84 1.44 -9.19
CA ILE A 26 -19.67 0.82 -9.79
C ILE A 26 -19.51 -0.61 -9.31
N ALA A 27 -19.41 -1.54 -10.26
CA ALA A 27 -18.84 -2.86 -10.05
C ALA A 27 -17.39 -2.84 -10.56
N GLY A 28 -16.45 -2.63 -9.63
CA GLY A 28 -15.02 -2.57 -9.92
C GLY A 28 -14.38 -3.95 -9.90
N PHE A 29 -13.46 -4.20 -10.84
CA PHE A 29 -12.74 -5.48 -10.94
C PHE A 29 -11.25 -5.23 -11.17
N ASP A 30 -10.40 -6.05 -10.55
CA ASP A 30 -9.05 -6.25 -11.04
C ASP A 30 -9.05 -7.11 -12.32
N LEU A 31 -7.94 -7.10 -13.05
CA LEU A 31 -7.81 -7.85 -14.30
C LEU A 31 -7.06 -9.17 -14.12
N ASP A 32 -5.75 -9.06 -13.83
CA ASP A 32 -4.82 -10.19 -13.84
C ASP A 32 -5.05 -11.09 -12.62
N SER A 33 -5.24 -12.39 -12.80
CA SER A 33 -5.64 -13.36 -11.77
C SER A 33 -7.05 -13.19 -11.19
N THR A 34 -7.80 -12.18 -11.60
CA THR A 34 -9.22 -11.95 -11.24
C THR A 34 -10.16 -12.33 -12.40
N ILE A 35 -10.08 -11.61 -13.52
CA ILE A 35 -10.88 -11.87 -14.72
C ILE A 35 -10.17 -12.86 -15.63
N ILE A 36 -8.85 -12.67 -15.81
CA ILE A 36 -8.03 -13.50 -16.70
C ILE A 36 -6.88 -14.16 -15.95
N ILE A 37 -6.42 -15.26 -16.51
CA ILE A 37 -5.16 -15.93 -16.17
C ILE A 37 -4.34 -16.16 -17.42
N THR A 38 -3.03 -16.37 -17.28
CA THR A 38 -2.16 -16.70 -18.41
C THR A 38 -2.45 -18.09 -18.99
N LYS A 39 -2.46 -18.23 -20.31
CA LYS A 39 -2.53 -19.54 -21.00
C LYS A 39 -1.26 -20.35 -20.75
N SER A 40 -0.12 -19.66 -20.73
CA SER A 40 1.21 -20.23 -20.50
C SER A 40 1.43 -20.78 -19.09
N LYS A 41 0.54 -20.49 -18.14
CA LYS A 41 0.67 -20.78 -16.69
C LYS A 41 1.87 -20.07 -16.03
N LYS A 42 2.49 -19.09 -16.69
CA LYS A 42 3.51 -18.23 -16.09
C LYS A 42 2.86 -17.16 -15.24
N THR A 43 3.58 -16.63 -14.26
CA THR A 43 3.11 -15.53 -13.40
C THR A 43 2.78 -14.27 -14.21
N PHE A 44 3.56 -13.98 -15.25
CA PHE A 44 3.34 -12.84 -16.15
C PHE A 44 3.10 -13.34 -17.58
N ALA A 45 2.19 -12.67 -18.27
CA ALA A 45 1.89 -12.96 -19.66
C ALA A 45 3.13 -12.78 -20.55
N ILE A 46 3.30 -13.69 -21.52
CA ILE A 46 4.43 -13.66 -22.47
C ILE A 46 4.18 -12.58 -23.54
N ASP A 47 2.93 -12.43 -23.96
CA ASP A 47 2.49 -11.46 -24.96
C ASP A 47 1.02 -11.07 -24.76
N CYS A 48 0.49 -10.23 -25.63
CA CYS A 48 -0.88 -9.72 -25.56
C CYS A 48 -1.98 -10.80 -25.78
N ASN A 49 -1.65 -12.01 -26.21
CA ASN A 49 -2.59 -13.12 -26.47
C ASN A 49 -2.48 -14.22 -25.39
N ASP A 50 -1.50 -14.11 -24.48
CA ASP A 50 -1.28 -15.08 -23.41
C ASP A 50 -2.25 -14.85 -22.24
N TRP A 51 -3.55 -14.96 -22.53
CA TRP A 51 -4.61 -14.87 -21.54
C TRP A 51 -5.80 -15.76 -21.90
N LYS A 52 -6.54 -16.15 -20.88
CA LYS A 52 -7.88 -16.77 -20.99
C LYS A 52 -8.71 -16.33 -19.78
N PHE A 53 -10.03 -16.38 -19.91
CA PHE A 53 -10.88 -16.15 -18.75
C PHE A 53 -10.62 -17.16 -17.65
N LYS A 54 -10.58 -16.67 -16.40
CA LYS A 54 -10.38 -17.51 -15.21
C LYS A 54 -11.63 -18.33 -14.91
N TYR A 55 -12.81 -17.75 -15.14
CA TYR A 55 -14.12 -18.36 -14.90
C TYR A 55 -14.97 -18.35 -16.17
N ASN A 56 -15.78 -19.39 -16.35
CA ASN A 56 -16.62 -19.52 -17.54
C ASN A 56 -17.86 -18.62 -17.53
N ASN A 57 -18.25 -18.09 -16.36
CA ASN A 57 -19.46 -17.31 -16.15
C ASN A 57 -19.22 -15.80 -16.06
N ILE A 58 -18.05 -15.31 -16.44
CA ILE A 58 -17.70 -13.88 -16.33
C ILE A 58 -18.69 -13.01 -17.11
N LYS A 59 -18.95 -13.37 -18.37
CA LYS A 59 -19.87 -12.62 -19.22
C LYS A 59 -21.27 -12.55 -18.62
N ASP A 60 -21.82 -13.69 -18.21
CA ASP A 60 -23.17 -13.77 -17.62
C ASP A 60 -23.28 -12.94 -16.34
N LYS A 61 -22.24 -12.95 -15.49
CA LYS A 61 -22.20 -12.14 -14.28
C LYS A 61 -22.16 -10.67 -14.60
N PHE A 62 -21.37 -10.25 -15.58
CA PHE A 62 -21.28 -8.85 -16.00
C PHE A 62 -22.57 -8.35 -16.63
N GLU A 63 -23.22 -9.14 -17.49
CA GLU A 63 -24.53 -8.82 -18.07
C GLU A 63 -25.60 -8.64 -16.99
N LYS A 64 -25.62 -9.48 -15.95
CA LYS A 64 -26.50 -9.32 -14.79
C LYS A 64 -26.23 -8.03 -14.01
N LEU A 65 -24.98 -7.64 -13.84
CA LEU A 65 -24.62 -6.37 -13.20
C LEU A 65 -25.09 -5.19 -14.01
N ILE A 66 -24.90 -5.19 -15.33
CA ILE A 66 -25.38 -4.14 -16.24
C ILE A 66 -26.91 -4.03 -16.16
N PHE A 67 -27.61 -5.16 -16.15
CA PHE A 67 -29.06 -5.20 -16.00
C PHE A 67 -29.52 -4.56 -14.66
N ASN A 68 -28.71 -4.69 -13.61
CA ASN A 68 -28.94 -4.09 -12.29
C ASN A 68 -28.37 -2.65 -12.17
N ASN A 69 -28.12 -2.00 -13.30
CA ASN A 69 -27.63 -0.62 -13.40
C ASN A 69 -26.22 -0.40 -12.80
N TYR A 70 -25.34 -1.38 -12.85
CA TYR A 70 -23.93 -1.20 -12.54
C TYR A 70 -23.12 -0.81 -13.77
N LYS A 71 -22.21 0.13 -13.58
CA LYS A 71 -21.11 0.40 -14.50
C LYS A 71 -19.98 -0.60 -14.22
N ILE A 72 -19.61 -1.42 -15.22
CA ILE A 72 -18.47 -2.34 -15.09
C ILE A 72 -17.18 -1.57 -15.33
N VAL A 73 -16.31 -1.58 -14.33
CA VAL A 73 -15.01 -0.89 -14.37
C VAL A 73 -13.89 -1.89 -14.07
N ILE A 74 -12.92 -2.00 -14.97
CA ILE A 74 -11.74 -2.83 -14.77
C ILE A 74 -10.54 -1.92 -14.47
N ILE A 75 -9.95 -2.05 -13.28
CA ILE A 75 -8.84 -1.23 -12.80
C ILE A 75 -7.62 -2.13 -12.60
N THR A 76 -6.60 -1.96 -13.42
CA THR A 76 -5.43 -2.85 -13.42
C THR A 76 -4.12 -2.09 -13.18
N ASN A 77 -3.30 -2.62 -12.26
CA ASN A 77 -1.95 -2.11 -11.97
C ASN A 77 -0.94 -2.66 -12.97
N GLN A 78 -0.43 -1.83 -13.86
CA GLN A 78 0.47 -2.23 -14.96
C GLN A 78 1.85 -1.53 -14.87
N LEU A 79 2.47 -1.56 -13.68
CA LEU A 79 3.78 -0.95 -13.41
C LEU A 79 4.88 -1.48 -14.34
N GLY A 80 4.73 -2.70 -14.85
CA GLY A 80 5.67 -3.30 -15.80
C GLY A 80 5.93 -2.43 -17.04
N ILE A 81 4.94 -1.62 -17.44
CA ILE A 81 5.06 -0.72 -18.59
C ILE A 81 6.08 0.40 -18.30
N SER A 82 5.97 1.09 -17.16
CA SER A 82 6.93 2.14 -16.80
C SER A 82 8.33 1.60 -16.49
N LEU A 83 8.44 0.31 -16.16
CA LEU A 83 9.71 -0.38 -15.95
C LEU A 83 10.30 -1.01 -17.21
N GLY A 84 9.67 -0.80 -18.39
CA GLY A 84 10.12 -1.35 -19.66
C GLY A 84 10.01 -2.87 -19.81
N LYS A 85 9.21 -3.53 -18.95
CA LYS A 85 9.01 -4.99 -18.97
C LYS A 85 7.88 -5.43 -19.90
N SER A 86 6.99 -4.51 -20.25
CA SER A 86 5.88 -4.71 -21.19
C SER A 86 5.59 -3.38 -21.89
N THR A 87 4.81 -3.42 -22.97
CA THR A 87 4.47 -2.21 -23.72
C THR A 87 3.02 -1.81 -23.51
N ARG A 88 2.73 -0.52 -23.67
CA ARG A 88 1.37 0.02 -23.64
C ARG A 88 0.56 -0.55 -24.83
N GLU A 89 1.19 -0.69 -25.99
CA GLU A 89 0.58 -1.22 -27.20
C GLU A 89 0.09 -2.66 -27.00
N ASP A 90 0.87 -3.52 -26.35
CA ASP A 90 0.47 -4.89 -26.04
C ASP A 90 -0.68 -4.95 -25.04
N LEU A 91 -0.67 -4.06 -24.04
CA LEU A 91 -1.78 -3.94 -23.10
C LEU A 91 -3.07 -3.52 -23.84
N ILE A 92 -3.00 -2.51 -24.70
CA ILE A 92 -4.16 -2.04 -25.47
C ILE A 92 -4.71 -3.12 -26.41
N LYS A 93 -3.83 -3.91 -27.05
CA LYS A 93 -4.24 -5.09 -27.83
C LYS A 93 -4.97 -6.12 -26.95
N LYS A 94 -4.43 -6.43 -25.76
CA LYS A 94 -5.05 -7.33 -24.78
C LYS A 94 -6.42 -6.83 -24.37
N ILE A 95 -6.55 -5.55 -23.93
CA ILE A 95 -7.82 -4.89 -23.56
C ILE A 95 -8.82 -4.98 -24.72
N THR A 96 -8.36 -4.71 -25.95
CA THR A 96 -9.21 -4.79 -27.14
C THR A 96 -9.78 -6.19 -27.36
N ASN A 97 -8.94 -7.23 -27.24
CA ASN A 97 -9.35 -8.60 -27.45
C ASN A 97 -10.32 -9.09 -26.37
N ILE A 98 -10.05 -8.79 -25.10
CA ILE A 98 -10.96 -9.10 -23.97
C ILE A 98 -12.30 -8.40 -24.15
N SER A 99 -12.29 -7.10 -24.49
CA SER A 99 -13.51 -6.32 -24.70
C SER A 99 -14.35 -6.86 -25.86
N LYS A 100 -13.72 -7.28 -26.96
CA LYS A 100 -14.43 -7.90 -28.10
C LYS A 100 -15.07 -9.24 -27.72
N GLU A 101 -14.37 -10.07 -26.95
CA GLU A 101 -14.87 -11.38 -26.53
C GLU A 101 -16.04 -11.27 -25.56
N LEU A 102 -15.97 -10.34 -24.59
CA LEU A 102 -17.08 -10.03 -23.69
C LEU A 102 -18.25 -9.37 -24.42
N ASN A 103 -17.94 -8.46 -25.35
CA ASN A 103 -18.90 -7.74 -26.19
C ASN A 103 -19.98 -6.95 -25.43
N ILE A 104 -19.67 -6.43 -24.25
CA ILE A 104 -20.50 -5.64 -23.36
C ILE A 104 -19.90 -4.25 -23.16
N ASN A 105 -20.64 -3.33 -22.51
CA ASN A 105 -20.11 -2.01 -22.11
C ASN A 105 -19.08 -2.17 -21.00
N LEU A 106 -17.87 -1.66 -21.20
CA LEU A 106 -16.75 -1.73 -20.24
C LEU A 106 -16.03 -0.39 -20.13
N THR A 107 -15.61 -0.06 -18.93
CA THR A 107 -14.67 1.02 -18.68
C THR A 107 -13.38 0.43 -18.12
N TRP A 108 -12.23 0.86 -18.62
CA TRP A 108 -10.91 0.40 -18.24
C TRP A 108 -10.10 1.53 -17.63
N VAL A 109 -9.39 1.25 -16.57
CA VAL A 109 -8.34 2.13 -16.00
C VAL A 109 -7.06 1.32 -15.91
N ALA A 110 -6.12 1.62 -16.78
CA ALA A 110 -4.79 1.02 -16.78
C ALA A 110 -3.80 1.95 -16.07
N LEU A 111 -3.15 1.47 -15.01
CA LEU A 111 -2.32 2.28 -14.08
C LEU A 111 -0.85 1.93 -14.26
N TYR A 112 -0.04 2.88 -14.71
CA TYR A 112 1.33 2.64 -15.19
C TYR A 112 2.42 2.96 -14.17
N LYS A 113 2.19 3.90 -13.26
CA LYS A 113 3.18 4.42 -12.30
C LYS A 113 2.87 4.02 -10.86
N ASP A 114 3.87 4.07 -10.00
CA ASP A 114 3.69 3.94 -8.55
C ASP A 114 3.41 5.33 -7.94
N ASP A 115 2.23 5.84 -8.24
CA ASP A 115 1.73 7.15 -7.81
C ASP A 115 0.37 7.06 -7.10
N LEU A 116 -0.31 8.19 -6.92
CA LEU A 116 -1.60 8.27 -6.21
C LEU A 116 -2.73 7.49 -6.90
N TYR A 117 -2.63 7.19 -8.20
CA TYR A 117 -3.64 6.43 -8.94
C TYR A 117 -3.52 4.92 -8.72
N ARG A 118 -2.28 4.42 -8.45
CA ARG A 118 -2.02 3.00 -8.28
C ARG A 118 -2.74 2.42 -7.05
N LYS A 119 -3.50 1.34 -7.22
CA LYS A 119 -4.05 0.55 -6.09
C LYS A 119 -2.93 0.13 -5.13
N PRO A 120 -3.14 0.24 -3.81
CA PRO A 120 -4.39 0.46 -3.07
C PRO A 120 -4.76 1.93 -2.81
N ARG A 121 -4.07 2.91 -3.42
CA ARG A 121 -4.44 4.34 -3.33
C ARG A 121 -5.69 4.60 -4.18
N ILE A 122 -6.57 5.48 -3.71
CA ILE A 122 -7.96 5.58 -4.21
C ILE A 122 -8.17 6.52 -5.39
N LYS A 123 -7.17 7.30 -5.79
CA LYS A 123 -7.35 8.38 -6.78
C LYS A 123 -7.85 7.90 -8.14
N SER A 124 -7.58 6.65 -8.52
CA SER A 124 -8.13 6.04 -9.73
C SER A 124 -9.66 5.89 -9.70
N PHE A 125 -10.28 5.83 -8.52
CA PHE A 125 -11.73 5.74 -8.39
C PHE A 125 -12.42 7.11 -8.55
N GLU A 126 -11.73 8.19 -8.20
CA GLU A 126 -12.21 9.57 -8.36
C GLU A 126 -12.42 9.96 -9.85
N LEU A 127 -11.84 9.19 -10.79
CA LEU A 127 -12.02 9.41 -12.24
C LEU A 127 -13.47 9.23 -12.71
N PHE A 128 -14.32 8.63 -11.89
CA PHE A 128 -15.72 8.34 -12.24
C PHE A 128 -16.72 9.39 -11.73
N GLY A 129 -16.25 10.43 -11.04
CA GLY A 129 -17.08 11.52 -10.54
C GLY A 129 -17.96 11.11 -9.36
N ASP A 130 -19.23 11.47 -9.40
CA ASP A 130 -20.19 11.19 -8.33
C ASP A 130 -20.59 9.70 -8.33
N ILE A 131 -20.19 8.99 -7.29
CA ILE A 131 -20.33 7.53 -7.17
C ILE A 131 -21.23 7.20 -5.98
N ASP A 132 -22.16 6.30 -6.18
CA ASP A 132 -22.93 5.66 -5.12
C ASP A 132 -22.04 4.64 -4.37
N ILE A 133 -21.28 5.13 -3.40
CA ILE A 133 -20.33 4.33 -2.59
C ILE A 133 -21.02 3.18 -1.88
N LEU A 134 -22.23 3.39 -1.35
CA LEU A 134 -22.96 2.38 -0.56
C LEU A 134 -23.39 1.18 -1.39
N ASN A 135 -23.65 1.39 -2.66
CA ASN A 135 -24.08 0.35 -3.58
C ASN A 135 -22.98 -0.09 -4.56
N SER A 136 -21.77 0.44 -4.44
CA SER A 136 -20.62 0.04 -5.24
C SER A 136 -19.80 -1.03 -4.54
N PHE A 137 -19.07 -1.83 -5.30
CA PHE A 137 -18.16 -2.84 -4.76
C PHE A 137 -16.90 -2.99 -5.61
N TYR A 138 -15.90 -3.65 -5.04
CA TYR A 138 -14.68 -4.05 -5.73
C TYR A 138 -14.43 -5.55 -5.62
N CYS A 139 -13.97 -6.17 -6.71
CA CYS A 139 -13.66 -7.59 -6.79
C CYS A 139 -12.22 -7.78 -7.29
N GLY A 140 -11.43 -8.58 -6.56
CA GLY A 140 -10.05 -8.87 -6.91
C GLY A 140 -9.51 -10.15 -6.27
N ASP A 141 -8.35 -10.61 -6.73
CA ASP A 141 -7.68 -11.80 -6.19
C ASP A 141 -6.71 -11.48 -5.03
N ALA A 142 -6.23 -10.23 -4.95
CA ALA A 142 -5.27 -9.81 -3.93
C ALA A 142 -5.96 -9.48 -2.59
N CYS A 143 -6.35 -10.53 -1.86
CA CYS A 143 -7.11 -10.46 -0.60
C CYS A 143 -6.22 -10.63 0.65
N GLY A 144 -4.91 -10.91 0.47
CA GLY A 144 -3.99 -11.22 1.57
C GLY A 144 -4.11 -12.62 2.13
N ARG A 145 -4.72 -13.57 1.41
CA ARG A 145 -4.68 -14.99 1.74
C ARG A 145 -3.25 -15.50 1.68
N LYS A 146 -2.94 -16.58 2.36
CA LYS A 146 -1.56 -17.17 2.39
C LYS A 146 -0.99 -17.46 1.00
N THR A 147 -1.83 -17.69 0.02
CA THR A 147 -1.47 -17.99 -1.37
C THR A 147 -1.44 -16.75 -2.27
N ASP A 148 -1.93 -15.61 -1.79
CA ASP A 148 -2.03 -14.41 -2.60
C ASP A 148 -0.69 -13.66 -2.63
N PHE A 149 -0.40 -13.04 -3.76
CA PHE A 149 0.79 -12.21 -3.94
C PHE A 149 0.77 -10.97 -3.02
N SER A 150 -0.41 -10.43 -2.74
CA SER A 150 -0.59 -9.22 -1.93
C SER A 150 -2.02 -9.11 -1.39
N ASP A 151 -2.29 -8.04 -0.64
CA ASP A 151 -3.60 -7.65 -0.14
C ASP A 151 -4.14 -6.37 -0.81
N THR A 152 -3.58 -6.04 -1.98
CA THR A 152 -3.79 -4.74 -2.64
C THR A 152 -5.25 -4.45 -2.97
N ASP A 153 -6.00 -5.43 -3.46
CA ASP A 153 -7.40 -5.24 -3.85
C ASP A 153 -8.32 -5.11 -2.63
N TYR A 154 -8.06 -5.91 -1.60
CA TYR A 154 -8.78 -5.79 -0.34
C TYR A 154 -8.52 -4.44 0.34
N LYS A 155 -7.26 -3.98 0.38
CA LYS A 155 -6.90 -2.64 0.85
C LYS A 155 -7.58 -1.54 0.04
N TYR A 156 -7.64 -1.70 -1.29
CA TYR A 156 -8.25 -0.72 -2.17
C TYR A 156 -9.73 -0.51 -1.84
N ALA A 157 -10.49 -1.60 -1.72
CA ALA A 157 -11.89 -1.54 -1.31
C ALA A 157 -12.07 -0.95 0.09
N LYS A 158 -11.22 -1.33 1.05
CA LYS A 158 -11.23 -0.77 2.41
C LYS A 158 -10.96 0.73 2.42
N ASN A 159 -9.98 1.20 1.66
CA ASN A 159 -9.66 2.62 1.56
C ASN A 159 -10.79 3.43 0.90
N LEU A 160 -11.55 2.81 -0.01
CA LEU A 160 -12.74 3.40 -0.64
C LEU A 160 -13.99 3.31 0.23
N ASN A 161 -13.95 2.53 1.31
CA ASN A 161 -15.11 2.21 2.14
C ASN A 161 -16.28 1.60 1.35
N ILE A 162 -15.95 0.70 0.39
CA ILE A 162 -16.92 -0.07 -0.40
C ILE A 162 -16.83 -1.56 -0.08
N GLU A 163 -17.88 -2.33 -0.44
CA GLU A 163 -17.90 -3.78 -0.27
C GLU A 163 -16.81 -4.44 -1.12
N PHE A 164 -16.18 -5.50 -0.58
CA PHE A 164 -15.17 -6.28 -1.25
C PHE A 164 -15.58 -7.74 -1.43
N TYR A 165 -15.32 -8.25 -2.62
CA TYR A 165 -15.44 -9.68 -2.93
C TYR A 165 -14.12 -10.20 -3.47
N SER A 166 -13.66 -11.37 -2.98
CA SER A 166 -12.66 -12.11 -3.74
C SER A 166 -13.24 -12.54 -5.08
N ASP A 167 -12.40 -12.71 -6.06
CA ASP A 167 -12.78 -13.30 -7.35
C ASP A 167 -13.42 -14.68 -7.15
N TYR A 168 -12.88 -15.49 -6.23
CA TYR A 168 -13.41 -16.81 -5.93
C TYR A 168 -14.85 -16.72 -5.39
N LYS A 169 -15.10 -15.90 -4.37
CA LYS A 169 -16.46 -15.70 -3.83
C LYS A 169 -17.41 -15.16 -4.89
N PHE A 170 -16.98 -14.15 -5.65
CA PHE A 170 -17.84 -13.48 -6.62
C PHE A 170 -18.29 -14.43 -7.74
N PHE A 171 -17.35 -15.18 -8.32
CA PHE A 171 -17.67 -16.04 -9.48
C PHE A 171 -18.21 -17.41 -9.09
N THR A 172 -17.81 -18.00 -7.96
CA THR A 172 -18.27 -19.32 -7.54
C THR A 172 -19.43 -19.30 -6.56
N GLY A 173 -19.62 -18.21 -5.82
CA GLY A 173 -20.58 -18.09 -4.73
C GLY A 173 -20.12 -18.68 -3.39
N ILE A 174 -18.92 -19.27 -3.34
CA ILE A 174 -18.36 -19.85 -2.10
C ILE A 174 -17.72 -18.76 -1.27
N ASP A 175 -18.14 -18.62 -0.02
CA ASP A 175 -17.61 -17.60 0.89
C ASP A 175 -16.23 -18.00 1.41
N ASP A 176 -15.24 -17.14 1.17
CA ASP A 176 -13.85 -17.28 1.60
C ASP A 176 -13.36 -16.09 2.45
N ARG A 177 -14.28 -15.22 2.91
CA ARG A 177 -13.96 -13.99 3.65
C ARG A 177 -13.11 -14.21 4.90
N GLU A 178 -13.30 -15.35 5.59
CA GLU A 178 -12.52 -15.70 6.79
C GLU A 178 -11.01 -15.86 6.50
N THR A 179 -10.65 -16.01 5.23
CA THR A 179 -9.25 -16.15 4.81
C THR A 179 -8.57 -14.82 4.49
N TYR A 180 -9.34 -13.71 4.38
CA TYR A 180 -8.78 -12.40 4.03
C TYR A 180 -7.94 -11.85 5.17
N SER A 181 -6.79 -11.26 4.82
CA SER A 181 -5.88 -10.67 5.78
C SER A 181 -5.25 -9.39 5.25
N LEU A 182 -5.06 -8.42 6.11
CA LEU A 182 -4.26 -7.24 5.82
C LEU A 182 -2.86 -7.44 6.37
N SER A 183 -1.84 -7.18 5.54
CA SER A 183 -0.44 -7.21 5.98
C SER A 183 -0.18 -6.20 7.11
N ILE A 184 -0.87 -5.08 7.08
CA ILE A 184 -0.94 -4.07 8.16
C ILE A 184 -2.38 -3.56 8.19
N ASN A 185 -3.02 -3.66 9.35
CA ASN A 185 -4.30 -3.00 9.60
C ASN A 185 -4.07 -1.78 10.51
N PRO A 186 -4.21 -0.54 10.00
CA PRO A 186 -3.99 0.66 10.82
C PRO A 186 -4.91 0.77 12.03
N ILE A 187 -6.12 0.21 11.96
CA ILE A 187 -7.11 0.25 13.06
C ILE A 187 -6.58 -0.57 14.26
N ASP A 188 -5.96 -1.71 14.00
CA ASP A 188 -5.38 -2.55 15.06
C ASP A 188 -4.23 -1.80 15.77
N LEU A 189 -3.44 -1.03 15.02
CA LEU A 189 -2.37 -0.20 15.59
C LEU A 189 -2.90 0.97 16.42
N ILE A 190 -4.02 1.57 16.04
CA ILE A 190 -4.66 2.69 16.77
C ILE A 190 -5.34 2.17 18.03
N ASN A 191 -5.96 1.00 17.96
CA ASN A 191 -6.67 0.38 19.07
C ASN A 191 -5.74 -0.35 20.05
N ASP A 192 -4.48 -0.54 19.69
CA ASP A 192 -3.45 -1.06 20.62
C ASP A 192 -3.13 0.02 21.67
N SER A 193 -4.00 0.07 22.68
CA SER A 193 -3.92 1.01 23.79
C SER A 193 -2.84 0.65 24.81
N ASN A 194 -1.85 -0.14 24.45
CA ASN A 194 -0.63 -0.34 25.22
C ASN A 194 0.16 0.97 25.25
N ILE A 195 -0.36 1.95 25.98
CA ILE A 195 0.35 3.19 26.33
C ILE A 195 1.55 2.74 27.18
N ILE A 196 2.68 2.55 26.53
CA ILE A 196 3.95 2.35 27.21
C ILE A 196 4.22 3.63 27.99
N LYS A 197 4.05 3.57 29.31
CA LYS A 197 4.43 4.68 30.20
C LYS A 197 5.96 4.81 30.15
N ILE A 198 6.44 5.74 29.37
CA ILE A 198 7.87 6.05 29.22
C ILE A 198 8.31 6.85 30.45
N LYS A 199 8.33 6.20 31.62
CA LYS A 199 8.88 6.81 32.84
C LYS A 199 10.34 6.45 32.99
N LYS A 200 11.13 7.39 33.53
CA LYS A 200 12.48 7.07 34.04
C LYS A 200 12.35 6.01 35.12
N THR A 201 13.02 4.87 34.94
CA THR A 201 12.93 3.70 35.83
C THR A 201 14.09 3.59 36.79
N THR A 202 15.04 4.50 36.73
CA THR A 202 16.28 4.49 37.51
C THR A 202 16.61 5.89 38.05
N THR A 203 17.28 5.96 39.21
CA THR A 203 17.87 7.18 39.74
C THR A 203 19.25 7.46 39.16
N GLU A 204 19.84 6.48 38.45
CA GLU A 204 21.13 6.62 37.80
C GLU A 204 21.00 7.44 36.52
N ARG A 205 22.11 8.04 36.08
CA ARG A 205 22.16 8.70 34.78
C ARG A 205 21.98 7.71 33.67
N GLU A 206 21.18 8.08 32.68
CA GLU A 206 20.93 7.20 31.55
C GLU A 206 21.18 7.88 30.20
N ILE A 207 21.46 7.04 29.21
CA ILE A 207 21.40 7.41 27.79
C ILE A 207 20.21 6.68 27.20
N ILE A 208 19.24 7.42 26.66
CA ILE A 208 18.16 6.84 25.88
C ILE A 208 18.59 6.75 24.42
N LEU A 209 18.51 5.57 23.84
CA LEU A 209 18.76 5.33 22.43
C LEU A 209 17.44 5.12 21.70
N LEU A 210 17.02 6.10 20.94
CA LEU A 210 15.83 5.95 20.11
C LEU A 210 16.13 5.10 18.87
N ILE A 211 15.26 4.14 18.57
CA ILE A 211 15.32 3.29 17.36
C ILE A 211 13.99 3.39 16.63
N GLY A 212 14.04 3.78 15.37
CA GLY A 212 12.83 3.86 14.56
C GLY A 212 13.06 4.50 13.20
N SER A 213 12.11 4.30 12.30
CA SER A 213 12.14 4.86 10.95
C SER A 213 12.06 6.40 10.96
N ILE A 214 12.36 7.00 9.83
CA ILE A 214 12.12 8.44 9.61
C ILE A 214 10.63 8.70 9.80
N ALA A 215 10.30 9.87 10.39
CA ALA A 215 8.92 10.30 10.68
C ALA A 215 8.12 9.40 11.66
N SER A 216 8.76 8.51 12.43
CA SER A 216 8.10 7.67 13.46
C SER A 216 7.78 8.39 14.76
N GLY A 217 7.95 9.72 14.85
CA GLY A 217 7.63 10.51 16.03
C GLY A 217 8.75 10.62 17.08
N LYS A 218 9.97 10.12 16.82
CA LYS A 218 11.09 10.18 17.80
C LYS A 218 11.35 11.57 18.35
N SER A 219 11.51 12.55 17.49
CA SER A 219 11.78 13.93 17.92
C SER A 219 10.58 14.57 18.64
N THR A 220 9.36 14.17 18.30
CA THR A 220 8.15 14.57 19.03
C THR A 220 8.16 13.96 20.43
N LEU A 221 8.53 12.68 20.55
CA LEU A 221 8.68 11.99 21.83
C LEU A 221 9.70 12.70 22.73
N CYS A 222 10.86 13.09 22.17
CA CYS A 222 11.88 13.85 22.91
C CYS A 222 11.30 15.14 23.51
N LYS A 223 10.59 15.92 22.70
CA LYS A 223 10.01 17.21 23.12
C LYS A 223 8.93 17.06 24.18
N LEU A 224 8.11 16.03 24.10
CA LEU A 224 6.98 15.83 25.01
C LEU A 224 7.35 15.21 26.36
N TYR A 225 8.33 14.31 26.38
CA TYR A 225 8.59 13.46 27.55
C TYR A 225 10.00 13.59 28.13
N PHE A 226 10.94 14.23 27.41
CA PHE A 226 12.35 14.29 27.77
C PHE A 226 12.94 15.70 27.58
N SER A 227 12.16 16.73 27.91
CA SER A 227 12.57 18.12 27.77
C SER A 227 13.76 18.49 28.67
N ASP A 228 13.98 17.72 29.73
CA ASP A 228 15.09 17.86 30.69
C ASP A 228 16.35 17.08 30.30
N TYR A 229 16.30 16.32 29.21
CA TYR A 229 17.44 15.56 28.68
C TYR A 229 18.23 16.39 27.66
N LYS A 230 19.54 16.17 27.59
CA LYS A 230 20.33 16.67 26.48
C LYS A 230 20.05 15.85 25.23
N ILE A 231 19.38 16.46 24.26
CA ILE A 231 19.08 15.81 22.97
C ILE A 231 20.30 15.89 22.06
N ILE A 232 20.73 14.75 21.52
CA ILE A 232 21.80 14.60 20.53
C ILE A 232 21.17 14.11 19.23
N ASN A 233 21.16 14.98 18.23
CA ASN A 233 20.50 14.70 16.94
C ASN A 233 21.51 14.84 15.79
N GLN A 234 21.56 13.86 14.89
CA GLN A 234 22.48 13.83 13.77
C GLN A 234 22.10 14.83 12.66
N ASP A 235 20.84 15.17 12.50
CA ASP A 235 20.40 16.14 11.51
C ASP A 235 20.91 17.55 11.85
N GLU A 236 21.07 17.84 13.15
CA GLU A 236 21.68 19.08 13.64
C GLU A 236 23.22 19.01 13.57
N LEU A 237 23.82 17.96 14.09
CA LEU A 237 25.28 17.82 14.20
C LEU A 237 25.96 17.30 12.92
N LYS A 238 25.18 16.89 11.92
CA LYS A 238 25.58 16.45 10.57
C LYS A 238 26.27 15.09 10.48
N THR A 239 27.02 14.67 11.49
CA THR A 239 27.75 13.39 11.45
C THR A 239 27.65 12.59 12.75
N LEU A 240 27.69 11.26 12.65
CA LEU A 240 27.72 10.37 13.81
C LEU A 240 28.94 10.63 14.69
N ALA A 241 30.10 10.98 14.11
CA ALA A 241 31.32 11.32 14.86
C ALA A 241 31.13 12.56 15.74
N LYS A 242 30.46 13.60 15.21
CA LYS A 242 30.14 14.80 15.99
C LYS A 242 29.13 14.48 17.10
N CYS A 243 28.12 13.65 16.81
CA CYS A 243 27.18 13.20 17.84
C CYS A 243 27.91 12.45 18.96
N LYS A 244 28.81 11.51 18.64
CA LYS A 244 29.64 10.81 19.63
C LYS A 244 30.46 11.76 20.46
N LYS A 245 31.16 12.71 19.83
CA LYS A 245 31.97 13.74 20.52
C LYS A 245 31.12 14.58 21.48
N GLU A 246 29.96 15.05 21.04
CA GLU A 246 29.06 15.84 21.87
C GLU A 246 28.49 15.03 23.04
N THR A 247 28.15 13.75 22.82
CA THR A 247 27.73 12.82 23.88
C THR A 247 28.81 12.69 24.93
N ILE A 248 30.07 12.43 24.56
CA ILE A 248 31.19 12.30 25.49
C ILE A 248 31.45 13.64 26.25
N ASN A 249 31.35 14.75 25.54
CA ASN A 249 31.48 16.07 26.19
C ASN A 249 30.40 16.24 27.24
N THR A 250 29.12 15.99 26.92
CA THR A 250 28.02 16.08 27.88
C THR A 250 28.18 15.14 29.06
N ILE A 251 28.70 13.93 28.85
CA ILE A 251 28.99 12.97 29.93
C ILE A 251 29.98 13.57 30.92
N LYS A 252 31.04 14.27 30.43
CA LYS A 252 32.12 14.82 31.25
C LYS A 252 31.80 16.15 31.92
N THR A 253 30.95 16.97 31.31
CA THR A 253 30.75 18.38 31.72
C THR A 253 29.38 18.65 32.31
N SER A 254 28.45 17.70 32.27
CA SER A 254 27.07 17.88 32.72
C SER A 254 26.59 16.68 33.53
N THR A 255 25.57 16.89 34.36
CA THR A 255 24.85 15.83 35.08
C THR A 255 23.56 15.41 34.40
N MET A 256 23.23 16.01 33.26
CA MET A 256 22.00 15.71 32.51
C MET A 256 22.01 14.29 31.97
N ASP A 257 20.82 13.71 31.90
CA ASP A 257 20.57 12.52 31.10
C ASP A 257 20.65 12.88 29.61
N ILE A 258 20.89 11.89 28.77
CA ILE A 258 21.12 12.09 27.33
C ILE A 258 20.13 11.27 26.53
N ILE A 259 19.64 11.82 25.43
CA ILE A 259 18.85 11.08 24.46
C ILE A 259 19.46 11.20 23.07
N ILE A 260 19.64 10.07 22.41
CA ILE A 260 20.17 10.00 21.05
C ILE A 260 18.97 9.89 20.09
N ASP A 261 18.58 11.04 19.52
CA ASP A 261 17.48 11.16 18.58
C ASP A 261 17.96 10.93 17.12
N ASN A 262 18.26 9.69 16.83
CA ASN A 262 18.65 9.23 15.48
C ASN A 262 17.84 8.00 15.10
N THR A 263 17.88 7.59 13.81
CA THR A 263 17.22 6.37 13.36
C THR A 263 17.83 5.10 13.97
N ASN A 264 19.11 5.10 14.24
CA ASN A 264 19.91 4.01 14.81
C ASN A 264 19.58 2.62 14.21
N ARG A 265 19.28 2.61 12.90
CA ARG A 265 18.64 1.50 12.17
C ARG A 265 19.45 0.21 12.10
N ASN A 266 20.78 0.27 12.23
CA ASN A 266 21.63 -0.89 12.09
C ASN A 266 22.49 -1.15 13.34
N ILE A 267 22.95 -2.37 13.48
CA ILE A 267 23.76 -2.82 14.63
C ILE A 267 25.03 -1.99 14.78
N LYS A 268 25.69 -1.61 13.68
CA LYS A 268 26.94 -0.85 13.72
C LYS A 268 26.76 0.53 14.37
N THR A 269 25.68 1.24 14.00
CA THR A 269 25.39 2.55 14.61
C THR A 269 25.00 2.42 16.08
N ARG A 270 24.24 1.40 16.45
CA ARG A 270 23.87 1.15 17.85
C ARG A 270 25.09 0.77 18.71
N LYS A 271 26.03 0.00 18.16
CA LYS A 271 27.25 -0.40 18.86
C LYS A 271 28.07 0.80 19.32
N VAL A 272 28.13 1.87 18.53
CA VAL A 272 28.84 3.12 18.91
C VAL A 272 28.39 3.65 20.27
N TRP A 273 27.10 3.54 20.57
CA TRP A 273 26.51 4.01 21.82
C TRP A 273 26.68 3.00 22.96
N LEU A 274 26.53 1.71 22.66
CA LEU A 274 26.73 0.64 23.62
C LEU A 274 28.18 0.59 24.13
N ASP A 275 29.15 0.87 23.26
CA ASP A 275 30.57 0.94 23.65
C ASP A 275 30.81 2.08 24.68
N LEU A 276 30.09 3.21 24.58
CA LEU A 276 30.14 4.29 25.56
C LEU A 276 29.58 3.88 26.94
N GLN A 277 28.59 3.00 26.98
CA GLN A 277 28.07 2.44 28.23
C GLN A 277 29.14 1.75 29.03
N ILE A 278 29.96 0.95 28.33
CA ILE A 278 31.05 0.18 28.97
C ILE A 278 32.15 1.13 29.47
N GLU A 279 32.52 2.12 28.63
CA GLU A 279 33.63 3.05 28.93
C GLU A 279 33.28 4.02 30.07
N TYR A 280 32.03 4.53 30.11
CA TYR A 280 31.63 5.58 31.05
C TYR A 280 30.64 5.10 32.13
N LYS A 281 30.30 3.80 32.19
CA LYS A 281 29.40 3.18 33.18
C LYS A 281 27.98 3.82 33.23
N PHE A 282 27.45 4.18 32.07
CA PHE A 282 26.08 4.67 31.94
C PHE A 282 25.08 3.54 31.78
N LYS A 283 23.85 3.77 32.19
CA LYS A 283 22.74 2.91 31.83
C LYS A 283 22.20 3.30 30.45
N ILE A 284 22.04 2.34 29.55
CA ILE A 284 21.38 2.58 28.26
C ILE A 284 19.99 1.96 28.27
N ARG A 285 19.02 2.78 27.91
CA ARG A 285 17.64 2.36 27.66
C ARG A 285 17.31 2.55 26.18
N ILE A 286 16.72 1.54 25.56
CA ILE A 286 16.31 1.56 24.15
C ILE A 286 14.81 1.79 24.11
N ILE A 287 14.37 2.70 23.25
CA ILE A 287 12.95 3.02 22.97
C ILE A 287 12.72 3.03 21.46
#